data_ac2f3633609c40bb0244c30a7b7a2030
#
_entry.id   ac2f3633609c40bb0244c30a7b7a2030
#
_cell.length_a   1.000
_cell.length_b   1.000
_cell.length_c   1.000
_cell.angle_alpha   90.00
_cell.angle_beta   90.00
_cell.angle_gamma   90.00
#
_symmetry.space_group_name_H-M   'P 1'
#
loop_
_entity.id
_entity.type
_entity.pdbx_description
1 polymer ?
#
loop_
_entity_poly.entity_id
_entity_poly.type
_entity_poly.pdbx_seq_one_letter_code
_entity_poly.pdbx_strand_id
1 'polypeptide(L)'
;MANTTSQSYGFDQDFSIDEIIADAYERLGLVGTAGHQIKTARRSLNILFQEWGNRGIHFWEVGNTNVNLIVGSSTNIDATAEGSGIYTFYRNSSDVPGGGEPPQATTVPTANVYGISDILNVTYRQNYNTTSQSDIGLTKVARDAYSATANKASLGTPSQFWVQRFIDKVTITIYPLPNATAASNFLNVYYVKRIQDAGAYTNASDSPFRFIPSMISGLAYYLSMKFAPQRTQEMKLLYEDELARALSEDGSPASTYITPKTYYPNV
;
A
#
# COMPACT_ATOMS: atom_id res chain seq x y z
N MET A 1 3.67 41.62 -24.69
CA MET A 1 2.79 41.35 -23.55
C MET A 1 3.35 40.11 -22.86
N ALA A 2 3.63 40.20 -21.57
CA ALA A 2 4.06 39.03 -20.81
C ALA A 2 2.87 38.05 -20.72
N ASN A 3 3.10 36.83 -21.11
CA ASN A 3 2.07 35.77 -21.03
C ASN A 3 1.95 35.35 -19.54
N THR A 4 0.89 35.80 -18.87
CA THR A 4 0.64 35.45 -17.48
C THR A 4 -0.06 34.09 -17.42
N THR A 5 0.63 33.10 -16.85
CA THR A 5 0.03 31.79 -16.54
C THR A 5 -0.68 31.85 -15.18
N SER A 6 -1.56 30.91 -14.91
CA SER A 6 -2.27 30.84 -13.62
C SER A 6 -1.34 30.62 -12.42
N GLN A 7 -0.16 30.04 -12.66
CA GLN A 7 0.81 29.61 -11.62
C GLN A 7 0.19 28.72 -10.53
N SER A 8 -0.97 28.11 -10.80
CA SER A 8 -1.66 27.18 -9.91
C SER A 8 -1.35 25.74 -10.32
N TYR A 9 -1.09 24.90 -9.34
CA TYR A 9 -0.84 23.46 -9.45
C TYR A 9 -1.70 22.66 -8.48
N GLY A 10 -2.73 23.27 -7.89
CA GLY A 10 -3.56 22.67 -6.83
C GLY A 10 -4.84 22.00 -7.31
N PHE A 11 -5.03 21.83 -8.63
CA PHE A 11 -6.28 21.27 -9.17
C PHE A 11 -6.62 19.89 -8.60
N ASP A 12 -5.61 19.03 -8.41
CA ASP A 12 -5.76 17.69 -7.85
C ASP A 12 -6.10 17.69 -6.36
N GLN A 13 -5.63 18.68 -5.62
CA GLN A 13 -5.91 18.83 -4.17
C GLN A 13 -7.29 19.42 -3.93
N ASP A 14 -7.76 20.26 -4.82
CA ASP A 14 -9.06 20.94 -4.72
C ASP A 14 -10.20 20.10 -5.34
N PHE A 15 -9.87 19.05 -6.13
CA PHE A 15 -10.85 18.22 -6.82
C PHE A 15 -11.48 17.20 -5.87
N SER A 16 -12.67 17.54 -5.39
CA SER A 16 -13.37 16.77 -4.36
C SER A 16 -14.03 15.51 -4.92
N ILE A 17 -14.34 14.58 -4.01
CA ILE A 17 -15.11 13.36 -4.35
C ILE A 17 -16.49 13.71 -4.96
N ASP A 18 -17.11 14.79 -4.51
CA ASP A 18 -18.37 15.28 -5.08
C ASP A 18 -18.22 15.66 -6.56
N GLU A 19 -17.17 16.37 -6.91
CA GLU A 19 -16.89 16.78 -8.28
C GLU A 19 -16.61 15.58 -9.18
N ILE A 20 -15.86 14.59 -8.67
CA ILE A 20 -15.60 13.32 -9.37
C ILE A 20 -16.94 12.58 -9.64
N ILE A 21 -17.83 12.55 -8.66
CA ILE A 21 -19.14 11.92 -8.80
C ILE A 21 -20.00 12.68 -9.80
N ALA A 22 -20.01 14.02 -9.74
CA ALA A 22 -20.78 14.86 -10.65
C ALA A 22 -20.32 14.66 -12.10
N ASP A 23 -19.03 14.74 -12.37
CA ASP A 23 -18.47 14.56 -13.72
C ASP A 23 -18.74 13.14 -14.26
N ALA A 24 -18.67 12.12 -13.41
CA ALA A 24 -18.99 10.75 -13.82
C ALA A 24 -20.47 10.59 -14.23
N TYR A 25 -21.39 11.27 -13.56
CA TYR A 25 -22.79 11.29 -13.97
C TYR A 25 -23.00 12.10 -15.25
N GLU A 26 -22.34 13.25 -15.41
CA GLU A 26 -22.40 14.06 -16.63
C GLU A 26 -21.92 13.29 -17.85
N ARG A 27 -20.84 12.50 -17.73
CA ARG A 27 -20.38 11.60 -18.81
C ARG A 27 -21.43 10.58 -19.25
N LEU A 28 -22.34 10.20 -18.36
CA LEU A 28 -23.48 9.35 -18.67
C LEU A 28 -24.69 10.10 -19.24
N GLY A 29 -24.66 11.43 -19.24
CA GLY A 29 -25.80 12.27 -19.58
C GLY A 29 -26.88 12.25 -18.50
N LEU A 30 -26.50 12.00 -17.26
CA LEU A 30 -27.38 11.93 -16.09
C LEU A 30 -27.01 13.03 -15.09
N VAL A 31 -27.96 13.41 -14.26
CA VAL A 31 -27.72 14.33 -13.14
C VAL A 31 -27.89 13.55 -11.84
N GLY A 32 -26.80 13.41 -11.11
CA GLY A 32 -26.75 12.66 -9.84
C GLY A 32 -27.08 13.54 -8.64
N THR A 33 -28.34 13.94 -8.47
CA THR A 33 -28.77 14.83 -7.36
C THR A 33 -29.39 14.10 -6.17
N ALA A 34 -29.86 12.88 -6.36
CA ALA A 34 -30.53 12.13 -5.28
C ALA A 34 -29.51 11.49 -4.33
N GLY A 35 -29.72 11.61 -3.03
CA GLY A 35 -28.81 11.10 -2.01
C GLY A 35 -28.50 9.58 -2.11
N HIS A 36 -29.43 8.77 -2.65
CA HIS A 36 -29.17 7.35 -2.90
C HIS A 36 -28.21 7.13 -4.08
N GLN A 37 -28.27 8.00 -5.11
CA GLN A 37 -27.36 7.96 -6.27
C GLN A 37 -25.93 8.29 -5.84
N ILE A 38 -25.76 9.33 -5.03
CA ILE A 38 -24.46 9.74 -4.47
C ILE A 38 -23.86 8.62 -3.60
N LYS A 39 -24.66 7.99 -2.73
CA LYS A 39 -24.20 6.82 -1.94
C LYS A 39 -23.79 5.65 -2.82
N THR A 40 -24.52 5.41 -3.91
CA THR A 40 -24.19 4.34 -4.87
C THR A 40 -22.92 4.66 -5.63
N ALA A 41 -22.71 5.90 -6.03
CA ALA A 41 -21.49 6.36 -6.70
C ALA A 41 -20.26 6.20 -5.79
N ARG A 42 -20.34 6.66 -4.53
CA ARG A 42 -19.24 6.50 -3.56
C ARG A 42 -18.88 5.03 -3.31
N ARG A 43 -19.89 4.14 -3.20
CA ARG A 43 -19.63 2.70 -3.09
C ARG A 43 -18.94 2.14 -4.34
N SER A 44 -19.37 2.60 -5.54
CA SER A 44 -18.75 2.18 -6.80
C SER A 44 -17.32 2.69 -6.93
N LEU A 45 -17.03 3.89 -6.42
CA LEU A 45 -15.67 4.45 -6.38
C LEU A 45 -14.75 3.62 -5.47
N ASN A 46 -15.21 3.22 -4.30
CA ASN A 46 -14.44 2.33 -3.43
C ASN A 46 -14.18 0.96 -4.07
N ILE A 47 -15.11 0.43 -4.85
CA ILE A 47 -14.91 -0.81 -5.62
C ILE A 47 -13.87 -0.60 -6.71
N LEU A 48 -13.87 0.54 -7.39
CA LEU A 48 -12.85 0.91 -8.38
C LEU A 48 -11.44 0.96 -7.75
N PHE A 49 -11.29 1.55 -6.57
CA PHE A 49 -10.02 1.56 -5.85
C PHE A 49 -9.53 0.15 -5.49
N GLN A 50 -10.43 -0.74 -5.11
CA GLN A 50 -10.08 -2.14 -4.88
C GLN A 50 -9.69 -2.85 -6.17
N GLU A 51 -10.34 -2.55 -7.28
CA GLU A 51 -9.96 -3.08 -8.59
C GLU A 51 -8.54 -2.63 -8.98
N TRP A 52 -8.21 -1.35 -8.76
CA TRP A 52 -6.86 -0.85 -9.01
C TRP A 52 -5.82 -1.58 -8.16
N GLY A 53 -6.08 -1.79 -6.89
CA GLY A 53 -5.24 -2.61 -6.01
C GLY A 53 -5.04 -4.04 -6.55
N ASN A 54 -6.10 -4.67 -7.08
CA ASN A 54 -6.04 -6.00 -7.67
C ASN A 54 -5.25 -6.03 -9.00
N ARG A 55 -5.25 -4.94 -9.75
CA ARG A 55 -4.41 -4.78 -10.95
C ARG A 55 -2.93 -4.48 -10.62
N GLY A 56 -2.59 -4.32 -9.33
CA GLY A 56 -1.25 -3.99 -8.89
C GLY A 56 -0.90 -2.51 -9.02
N ILE A 57 -1.90 -1.65 -9.15
CA ILE A 57 -1.73 -0.20 -9.21
C ILE A 57 -1.63 0.32 -7.76
N HIS A 58 -0.41 0.49 -7.28
CA HIS A 58 -0.12 0.94 -5.92
C HIS A 58 1.24 1.66 -5.84
N PHE A 59 1.70 2.26 -6.92
CA PHE A 59 3.05 2.83 -6.99
C PHE A 59 3.28 3.95 -5.98
N TRP A 60 2.27 4.77 -5.70
CA TRP A 60 2.32 5.85 -4.70
C TRP A 60 2.01 5.39 -3.28
N GLU A 61 1.57 4.15 -3.12
CA GLU A 61 1.20 3.57 -1.83
C GLU A 61 2.34 2.75 -1.20
N VAL A 62 3.52 2.79 -1.79
CA VAL A 62 4.71 2.15 -1.23
C VAL A 62 5.34 3.09 -0.21
N GLY A 63 5.42 2.62 1.02
CA GLY A 63 6.05 3.35 2.11
C GLY A 63 7.04 2.50 2.89
N ASN A 64 7.71 3.14 3.84
CA ASN A 64 8.54 2.44 4.80
C ASN A 64 8.29 2.95 6.21
N THR A 65 8.52 2.11 7.20
CA THR A 65 8.45 2.46 8.61
C THR A 65 9.51 1.73 9.40
N ASN A 66 9.98 2.37 10.48
CA ASN A 66 10.89 1.75 11.42
C ASN A 66 10.09 1.17 12.59
N VAL A 67 10.39 -0.07 12.93
CA VAL A 67 9.78 -0.79 14.04
C VAL A 67 10.86 -1.15 15.04
N ASN A 68 10.66 -0.84 16.32
CA ASN A 68 11.59 -1.23 17.38
C ASN A 68 11.67 -2.74 17.49
N LEU A 69 12.88 -3.25 17.58
CA LEU A 69 13.09 -4.63 17.93
C LEU A 69 12.92 -4.82 19.44
N ILE A 70 12.21 -5.88 19.81
CA ILE A 70 12.02 -6.28 21.21
C ILE A 70 12.89 -7.51 21.45
N VAL A 71 13.55 -7.56 22.61
CA VAL A 71 14.37 -8.71 23.01
C VAL A 71 13.54 -9.98 22.97
N GLY A 72 14.03 -10.98 22.25
CA GLY A 72 13.34 -12.25 22.11
C GLY A 72 13.22 -12.99 23.45
N SER A 73 12.05 -13.54 23.71
CA SER A 73 11.81 -14.41 24.86
C SER A 73 11.88 -15.87 24.42
N SER A 74 12.78 -16.63 25.00
CA SER A 74 12.90 -18.06 24.72
C SER A 74 11.69 -18.89 25.24
N THR A 75 10.83 -18.29 26.05
CA THR A 75 9.65 -18.94 26.64
C THR A 75 8.34 -18.52 25.97
N ASN A 76 8.31 -17.39 25.24
CA ASN A 76 7.10 -16.84 24.64
C ASN A 76 7.20 -16.89 23.11
N ILE A 77 6.82 -18.01 22.53
CA ILE A 77 6.70 -18.19 21.06
C ILE A 77 5.26 -17.87 20.59
N ASP A 78 4.40 -17.43 21.50
CA ASP A 78 3.00 -17.11 21.18
C ASP A 78 2.91 -15.73 20.51
N ALA A 79 2.10 -15.65 19.45
CA ALA A 79 1.93 -14.48 18.60
C ALA A 79 1.45 -13.21 19.34
N THR A 80 0.96 -13.34 20.57
CA THR A 80 0.42 -12.26 21.40
C THR A 80 1.38 -11.75 22.46
N ALA A 81 2.54 -12.41 22.63
CA ALA A 81 3.49 -12.08 23.70
C ALA A 81 4.63 -11.19 23.19
N GLU A 82 5.05 -10.25 24.02
CA GLU A 82 6.28 -9.49 23.80
C GLU A 82 7.47 -10.44 23.68
N GLY A 83 8.35 -10.16 22.71
CA GLY A 83 9.52 -10.99 22.46
C GLY A 83 9.26 -12.25 21.63
N SER A 84 8.06 -12.47 21.11
CA SER A 84 7.73 -13.59 20.22
C SER A 84 8.42 -13.52 18.84
N GLY A 85 9.03 -12.39 18.50
CA GLY A 85 9.58 -12.11 17.16
C GLY A 85 8.50 -11.87 16.10
N ILE A 86 7.25 -11.69 16.52
CA ILE A 86 6.11 -11.43 15.63
C ILE A 86 5.71 -9.96 15.74
N TYR A 87 5.71 -9.29 14.60
CA TYR A 87 5.33 -7.88 14.48
C TYR A 87 4.05 -7.77 13.64
N THR A 88 3.06 -7.05 14.17
CA THR A 88 1.72 -6.98 13.58
C THR A 88 1.45 -5.61 13.00
N PHE A 89 0.92 -5.58 11.78
CA PHE A 89 0.50 -4.38 11.06
C PHE A 89 -0.99 -4.49 10.74
N TYR A 90 -1.79 -3.62 11.30
CA TYR A 90 -3.24 -3.66 11.15
C TYR A 90 -3.69 -2.99 9.84
N ARG A 91 -4.78 -3.53 9.26
CA ARG A 91 -5.37 -2.98 8.05
C ARG A 91 -6.22 -1.74 8.33
N ASN A 92 -6.84 -1.66 9.49
CA ASN A 92 -7.63 -0.51 9.92
C ASN A 92 -7.30 -0.17 11.38
N SER A 93 -7.52 1.08 11.75
CA SER A 93 -7.37 1.50 13.15
C SER A 93 -8.33 0.81 14.11
N SER A 94 -9.51 0.42 13.62
CA SER A 94 -10.51 -0.34 14.37
C SER A 94 -10.11 -1.78 14.70
N ASP A 95 -9.15 -2.32 13.97
CA ASP A 95 -8.69 -3.71 14.15
C ASP A 95 -7.66 -3.83 15.30
N VAL A 96 -7.17 -2.70 15.79
CA VAL A 96 -6.21 -2.66 16.91
C VAL A 96 -6.90 -3.00 18.22
N PRO A 97 -6.44 -4.02 18.96
CA PRO A 97 -7.00 -4.34 20.27
C PRO A 97 -6.93 -3.13 21.23
N GLY A 98 -8.08 -2.73 21.78
CA GLY A 98 -8.18 -1.56 22.65
C GLY A 98 -8.36 -0.21 21.96
N GLY A 99 -8.46 -0.18 20.63
CA GLY A 99 -8.72 1.04 19.85
C GLY A 99 -7.57 2.07 19.89
N GLY A 100 -6.38 1.60 20.19
CA GLY A 100 -5.18 2.43 20.33
C GLY A 100 -4.20 2.31 19.16
N GLU A 101 -3.08 2.97 19.32
CA GLU A 101 -1.93 2.88 18.42
C GLU A 101 -1.42 1.43 18.32
N PRO A 102 -1.02 0.93 17.14
CA PRO A 102 -0.48 -0.41 17.01
C PRO A 102 0.67 -0.64 18.00
N PRO A 103 0.73 -1.78 18.70
CA PRO A 103 1.72 -2.02 19.77
C PRO A 103 3.19 -1.95 19.30
N GLN A 104 3.44 -1.90 18.00
CA GLN A 104 4.77 -1.68 17.42
C GLN A 104 5.00 -0.27 16.90
N ALA A 105 4.04 0.62 17.07
CA ALA A 105 4.27 2.03 16.79
C ALA A 105 5.23 2.56 17.85
N THR A 106 6.40 2.77 17.43
CA THR A 106 7.54 3.09 18.28
C THR A 106 7.65 4.57 18.52
N THR A 107 8.48 4.96 19.49
CA THR A 107 8.81 6.32 19.90
C THR A 107 9.36 7.25 18.81
N VAL A 108 9.60 6.77 17.61
CA VAL A 108 9.77 7.62 16.44
C VAL A 108 8.37 8.07 16.00
N PRO A 109 8.14 9.37 15.73
CA PRO A 109 6.84 9.86 15.29
C PRO A 109 6.52 9.39 13.88
N THR A 110 6.40 8.10 13.72
CA THR A 110 5.83 7.49 12.54
C THR A 110 4.34 7.56 12.75
N ALA A 111 3.68 8.29 11.87
CA ALA A 111 2.24 8.27 11.78
C ALA A 111 1.74 6.83 11.88
N ASN A 112 0.64 6.61 12.59
CA ASN A 112 -0.07 5.35 12.66
C ASN A 112 -0.13 4.71 11.28
N VAL A 113 0.58 3.62 11.08
CA VAL A 113 0.68 2.98 9.78
C VAL A 113 -0.44 1.97 9.68
N TYR A 114 -1.58 2.45 9.17
CA TYR A 114 -2.73 1.61 8.86
C TYR A 114 -2.85 1.40 7.34
N GLY A 115 -3.75 0.53 6.96
CA GLY A 115 -4.05 0.27 5.55
C GLY A 115 -3.05 -0.65 4.87
N ILE A 116 -2.15 -1.27 5.61
CA ILE A 116 -1.11 -2.14 5.03
C ILE A 116 -1.74 -3.35 4.36
N SER A 117 -1.48 -3.48 3.07
CA SER A 117 -1.92 -4.60 2.23
C SER A 117 -0.92 -5.74 2.26
N ASP A 118 0.35 -5.42 2.05
CA ASP A 118 1.44 -6.41 1.99
C ASP A 118 2.79 -5.82 2.42
N ILE A 119 3.72 -6.70 2.74
CA ILE A 119 5.12 -6.37 3.06
C ILE A 119 6.00 -6.79 1.90
N LEU A 120 6.73 -5.81 1.37
CA LEU A 120 7.64 -6.01 0.24
C LEU A 120 8.99 -6.55 0.71
N ASN A 121 9.64 -5.78 1.60
CA ASN A 121 10.97 -6.08 2.08
C ASN A 121 11.15 -5.64 3.54
N VAL A 122 12.09 -6.26 4.22
CA VAL A 122 12.47 -5.92 5.60
C VAL A 122 13.97 -5.86 5.69
N THR A 123 14.48 -4.80 6.31
CA THR A 123 15.92 -4.66 6.60
C THR A 123 16.13 -4.49 8.10
N TYR A 124 17.24 -5.02 8.59
CA TYR A 124 17.71 -4.76 9.94
C TYR A 124 18.54 -3.48 9.91
N ARG A 125 18.05 -2.43 10.55
CA ARG A 125 18.65 -1.09 10.57
C ARG A 125 19.45 -0.87 11.83
N GLN A 126 20.75 -0.77 11.69
CA GLN A 126 21.69 -0.49 12.77
C GLN A 126 21.99 1.01 12.85
N ASN A 127 22.30 1.48 14.06
CA ASN A 127 22.73 2.85 14.33
C ASN A 127 21.81 3.91 13.70
N TYR A 128 20.51 3.73 13.86
CA TYR A 128 19.51 4.62 13.31
C TYR A 128 19.76 6.09 13.70
N ASN A 129 19.61 6.98 12.74
CA ASN A 129 19.81 8.42 12.89
C ASN A 129 21.24 8.84 13.28
N THR A 130 22.25 8.06 12.91
CA THR A 130 23.66 8.37 13.05
C THR A 130 24.38 8.35 11.71
N THR A 131 25.60 8.92 11.66
CA THR A 131 26.43 8.89 10.44
C THR A 131 26.92 7.49 10.05
N SER A 132 26.80 6.52 10.97
CA SER A 132 27.16 5.11 10.77
C SER A 132 25.96 4.19 10.59
N GLN A 133 24.79 4.76 10.24
CA GLN A 133 23.60 3.95 9.95
C GLN A 133 23.86 2.97 8.80
N SER A 134 23.46 1.72 9.01
CA SER A 134 23.54 0.69 7.98
C SER A 134 22.30 -0.19 7.97
N ASP A 135 21.84 -0.58 6.79
CA ASP A 135 20.67 -1.41 6.58
C ASP A 135 21.11 -2.77 6.00
N ILE A 136 20.82 -3.84 6.73
CA ILE A 136 21.13 -5.22 6.34
C ILE A 136 19.83 -5.90 5.92
N GLY A 137 19.74 -6.33 4.66
CA GLY A 137 18.55 -7.01 4.14
C GLY A 137 18.29 -8.36 4.82
N LEU A 138 17.04 -8.61 5.24
CA LEU A 138 16.60 -9.91 5.69
C LEU A 138 16.10 -10.76 4.52
N THR A 139 16.36 -12.05 4.57
CA THR A 139 15.86 -12.99 3.55
C THR A 139 14.41 -13.34 3.81
N LYS A 140 13.54 -13.11 2.82
CA LYS A 140 12.13 -13.54 2.89
C LYS A 140 12.06 -15.05 2.71
N VAL A 141 11.47 -15.75 3.69
CA VAL A 141 11.32 -17.21 3.66
C VAL A 141 9.87 -17.60 3.52
N ALA A 142 9.64 -18.77 2.91
CA ALA A 142 8.31 -19.37 2.83
C ALA A 142 7.91 -20.01 4.17
N ARG A 143 6.61 -20.22 4.36
CA ARG A 143 6.05 -20.87 5.56
C ARG A 143 6.75 -22.19 5.88
N ASP A 144 6.97 -23.02 4.88
CA ASP A 144 7.53 -24.36 5.05
C ASP A 144 8.99 -24.30 5.52
N ALA A 145 9.79 -23.36 4.97
CA ALA A 145 11.15 -23.12 5.40
C ALA A 145 11.21 -22.63 6.86
N TYR A 146 10.30 -21.72 7.25
CA TYR A 146 10.21 -21.27 8.63
C TYR A 146 9.74 -22.40 9.56
N SER A 147 8.76 -23.22 9.14
CA SER A 147 8.25 -24.32 9.96
C SER A 147 9.30 -25.42 10.17
N ALA A 148 10.19 -25.65 9.22
CA ALA A 148 11.30 -26.60 9.30
C ALA A 148 12.42 -26.18 10.27
N THR A 149 12.42 -24.92 10.73
CA THR A 149 13.41 -24.45 11.72
C THR A 149 13.21 -25.18 13.05
N ALA A 150 14.20 -25.93 13.47
CA ALA A 150 14.10 -26.80 14.64
C ALA A 150 13.99 -26.01 15.96
N ASN A 151 14.77 -24.94 16.12
CA ASN A 151 14.76 -24.09 17.31
C ASN A 151 14.32 -22.67 16.96
N LYS A 152 13.02 -22.39 17.15
CA LYS A 152 12.45 -21.07 16.88
C LYS A 152 12.76 -20.02 17.95
N ALA A 153 13.23 -20.44 19.13
CA ALA A 153 13.61 -19.58 20.25
C ALA A 153 15.10 -19.19 20.24
N SER A 154 15.83 -19.48 19.16
CA SER A 154 17.22 -19.08 19.03
C SER A 154 17.37 -17.57 19.03
N LEU A 155 18.23 -17.05 19.92
CA LEU A 155 18.50 -15.62 20.05
C LEU A 155 19.70 -15.22 19.18
N GLY A 156 19.60 -14.09 18.48
CA GLY A 156 20.68 -13.59 17.64
C GLY A 156 20.31 -12.29 16.93
N THR A 157 21.07 -11.95 15.90
CA THR A 157 20.70 -10.90 14.97
C THR A 157 19.73 -11.47 13.93
N PRO A 158 18.56 -10.86 13.72
CA PRO A 158 17.61 -11.31 12.71
C PRO A 158 18.25 -11.35 11.32
N SER A 159 18.02 -12.42 10.58
CA SER A 159 18.52 -12.63 9.21
C SER A 159 17.43 -13.05 8.22
N GLN A 160 16.33 -13.56 8.73
CA GLN A 160 15.22 -14.06 7.92
C GLN A 160 13.90 -13.51 8.44
N PHE A 161 12.92 -13.42 7.55
CA PHE A 161 11.56 -13.06 7.93
C PHE A 161 10.54 -13.84 7.11
N TRP A 162 9.40 -14.12 7.73
CA TRP A 162 8.26 -14.73 7.11
C TRP A 162 7.04 -13.82 7.25
N VAL A 163 6.29 -13.63 6.16
CA VAL A 163 5.09 -12.78 6.13
C VAL A 163 3.85 -13.65 6.12
N GLN A 164 2.91 -13.36 7.01
CA GLN A 164 1.61 -13.99 7.05
C GLN A 164 0.51 -12.93 6.89
N ARG A 165 -0.42 -13.18 5.98
CA ARG A 165 -1.51 -12.26 5.65
C ARG A 165 -2.81 -12.77 6.24
N PHE A 166 -3.42 -11.96 7.10
CA PHE A 166 -4.74 -12.20 7.67
C PHE A 166 -5.75 -11.22 7.09
N ILE A 167 -7.02 -11.39 7.43
CA ILE A 167 -8.12 -10.52 6.99
C ILE A 167 -7.98 -9.10 7.55
N ASP A 168 -7.59 -8.99 8.82
CA ASP A 168 -7.50 -7.78 9.64
C ASP A 168 -6.10 -7.19 9.74
N LYS A 169 -5.07 -8.00 9.49
CA LYS A 169 -3.66 -7.67 9.73
C LYS A 169 -2.71 -8.40 8.81
N VAL A 170 -1.48 -7.90 8.77
CA VAL A 170 -0.32 -8.60 8.22
C VAL A 170 0.70 -8.76 9.33
N THR A 171 1.29 -9.93 9.50
CA THR A 171 2.33 -10.17 10.48
C THR A 171 3.65 -10.51 9.84
N ILE A 172 4.73 -10.06 10.45
CA ILE A 172 6.10 -10.44 10.12
C ILE A 172 6.63 -11.25 11.29
N THR A 173 7.09 -12.45 11.02
CA THR A 173 7.84 -13.27 11.99
C THR A 173 9.29 -13.26 11.59
N ILE A 174 10.16 -12.85 12.50
CA ILE A 174 11.62 -12.76 12.26
C ILE A 174 12.34 -13.93 12.91
N TYR A 175 13.48 -14.30 12.30
CA TYR A 175 14.35 -15.36 12.82
C TYR A 175 15.83 -15.03 12.52
N PRO A 176 16.75 -15.27 13.44
CA PRO A 176 16.58 -15.55 14.89
C PRO A 176 15.85 -14.44 15.65
N LEU A 177 15.37 -14.74 16.86
CA LEU A 177 14.80 -13.73 17.75
C LEU A 177 15.88 -12.74 18.16
N PRO A 178 15.57 -11.43 18.29
CA PRO A 178 16.57 -10.44 18.65
C PRO A 178 17.18 -10.72 20.03
N ASN A 179 18.50 -10.74 20.12
CA ASN A 179 19.19 -10.68 21.41
C ASN A 179 19.21 -9.23 21.93
N ALA A 180 19.71 -9.00 23.14
CA ALA A 180 19.76 -7.66 23.75
C ALA A 180 20.51 -6.62 22.87
N THR A 181 21.56 -7.02 22.17
CA THR A 181 22.31 -6.14 21.27
C THR A 181 21.51 -5.82 20.01
N ALA A 182 20.85 -6.79 19.43
CA ALA A 182 20.01 -6.57 18.24
C ALA A 182 18.76 -5.74 18.57
N ALA A 183 18.18 -5.89 19.75
CA ALA A 183 16.99 -5.18 20.19
C ALA A 183 17.18 -3.67 20.40
N SER A 184 18.43 -3.18 20.46
CA SER A 184 18.72 -1.74 20.47
C SER A 184 18.59 -1.09 19.08
N ASN A 185 18.30 -1.85 18.05
CA ASN A 185 18.18 -1.42 16.66
C ASN A 185 16.73 -1.58 16.15
N PHE A 186 16.52 -1.31 14.87
CA PHE A 186 15.20 -1.26 14.26
C PHE A 186 15.05 -2.27 13.11
N LEU A 187 13.81 -2.66 12.83
CA LEU A 187 13.43 -3.17 11.53
C LEU A 187 12.92 -2.00 10.69
N ASN A 188 13.47 -1.80 9.51
CA ASN A 188 12.88 -0.94 8.51
C ASN A 188 12.06 -1.81 7.56
N VAL A 189 10.76 -1.60 7.56
CA VAL A 189 9.79 -2.42 6.85
C VAL A 189 9.25 -1.63 5.68
N TYR A 190 9.46 -2.12 4.46
CA TYR A 190 8.85 -1.61 3.24
C TYR A 190 7.53 -2.31 3.00
N TYR A 191 6.47 -1.54 2.85
CA TYR A 191 5.10 -2.05 2.72
C TYR A 191 4.34 -1.37 1.59
N VAL A 192 3.25 -2.01 1.20
CA VAL A 192 2.23 -1.45 0.31
C VAL A 192 0.99 -1.15 1.14
N LYS A 193 0.45 0.06 1.01
CA LYS A 193 -0.87 0.41 1.53
C LYS A 193 -1.97 0.11 0.51
N ARG A 194 -3.20 0.11 0.98
CA ARG A 194 -4.38 0.26 0.12
C ARG A 194 -4.60 1.75 -0.17
N ILE A 195 -5.11 2.04 -1.36
CA ILE A 195 -5.68 3.36 -1.66
C ILE A 195 -6.78 3.64 -0.63
N GLN A 196 -6.81 4.85 -0.09
CA GLN A 196 -7.80 5.23 0.92
C GLN A 196 -9.21 5.19 0.33
N ASP A 197 -10.18 4.89 1.17
CA ASP A 197 -11.59 4.95 0.78
C ASP A 197 -11.99 6.40 0.46
N ALA A 198 -12.99 6.57 -0.39
CA ALA A 198 -13.48 7.89 -0.83
C ALA A 198 -13.95 8.84 0.30
N GLY A 199 -14.05 8.35 1.53
CA GLY A 199 -14.29 9.16 2.72
C GLY A 199 -15.54 10.05 2.65
N ALA A 200 -15.45 11.28 3.12
CA ALA A 200 -16.48 12.30 3.00
C ALA A 200 -16.47 12.92 1.58
N TYR A 201 -17.59 13.52 1.19
CA TYR A 201 -17.76 14.09 -0.15
C TYR A 201 -16.83 15.25 -0.45
N THR A 202 -16.44 15.99 0.56
CA THR A 202 -15.52 17.13 0.48
C THR A 202 -14.04 16.74 0.51
N ASN A 203 -13.74 15.46 0.68
CA ASN A 203 -12.36 15.00 0.68
C ASN A 203 -11.81 14.94 -0.76
N ALA A 204 -10.52 15.20 -0.93
CA ALA A 204 -9.81 14.87 -2.14
C ALA A 204 -9.55 13.35 -2.21
N SER A 205 -9.27 12.85 -3.41
CA SER A 205 -8.89 11.45 -3.60
C SER A 205 -7.42 11.24 -3.23
N ASP A 206 -7.10 10.04 -2.71
CA ASP A 206 -5.74 9.59 -2.42
C ASP A 206 -5.10 8.98 -3.69
N SER A 207 -5.08 9.73 -4.76
CA SER A 207 -4.51 9.27 -6.04
C SER A 207 -3.82 10.43 -6.78
N PRO A 208 -2.73 10.15 -7.51
CA PRO A 208 -2.03 11.18 -8.29
C PRO A 208 -2.95 11.81 -9.35
N PHE A 209 -2.73 13.10 -9.64
CA PHE A 209 -3.53 13.88 -10.59
C PHE A 209 -3.72 13.19 -11.96
N ARG A 210 -2.72 12.44 -12.43
CA ARG A 210 -2.77 11.72 -13.71
C ARG A 210 -3.81 10.59 -13.74
N PHE A 211 -4.26 10.11 -12.58
CA PHE A 211 -5.29 9.09 -12.47
C PHE A 211 -6.71 9.66 -12.37
N ILE A 212 -6.89 10.96 -12.19
CA ILE A 212 -8.22 11.61 -12.10
C ILE A 212 -9.09 11.30 -13.34
N PRO A 213 -8.62 11.44 -14.60
CA PRO A 213 -9.44 11.10 -15.76
C PRO A 213 -9.89 9.65 -15.77
N SER A 214 -8.99 8.71 -15.46
CA SER A 214 -9.31 7.28 -15.40
C SER A 214 -10.20 6.92 -14.22
N MET A 215 -10.15 7.68 -13.12
CA MET A 215 -11.05 7.54 -11.98
C MET A 215 -12.48 7.94 -12.34
N ILE A 216 -12.65 9.06 -13.02
CA ILE A 216 -13.95 9.56 -13.47
C ILE A 216 -14.57 8.59 -14.50
N SER A 217 -13.81 8.17 -15.51
CA SER A 217 -14.30 7.22 -16.53
C SER A 217 -14.57 5.84 -15.94
N GLY A 218 -13.74 5.37 -15.01
CA GLY A 218 -13.97 4.14 -14.28
C GLY A 218 -15.23 4.18 -13.43
N LEU A 219 -15.44 5.29 -12.72
CA LEU A 219 -16.69 5.50 -11.98
C LEU A 219 -17.90 5.55 -12.93
N ALA A 220 -17.81 6.27 -14.06
CA ALA A 220 -18.86 6.30 -15.06
C ALA A 220 -19.14 4.90 -15.61
N TYR A 221 -18.13 4.07 -15.84
CA TYR A 221 -18.32 2.67 -16.24
C TYR A 221 -19.11 1.88 -15.19
N TYR A 222 -18.76 1.96 -13.91
CA TYR A 222 -19.50 1.26 -12.84
C TYR A 222 -20.94 1.79 -12.66
N LEU A 223 -21.16 3.09 -12.86
CA LEU A 223 -22.49 3.68 -12.81
C LEU A 223 -23.32 3.31 -14.04
N SER A 224 -22.71 3.19 -15.23
CA SER A 224 -23.42 2.80 -16.44
C SER A 224 -24.09 1.44 -16.32
N MET A 225 -23.47 0.48 -15.65
CA MET A 225 -24.07 -0.84 -15.39
C MET A 225 -25.37 -0.77 -14.58
N LYS A 226 -25.57 0.30 -13.81
CA LYS A 226 -26.72 0.48 -12.92
C LYS A 226 -27.79 1.40 -13.51
N PHE A 227 -27.37 2.46 -14.19
CA PHE A 227 -28.25 3.55 -14.60
C PHE A 227 -28.37 3.74 -16.12
N ALA A 228 -27.39 3.27 -16.89
CA ALA A 228 -27.34 3.42 -18.35
C ALA A 228 -26.71 2.20 -19.04
N PRO A 229 -27.34 1.01 -18.98
CA PRO A 229 -26.73 -0.24 -19.46
C PRO A 229 -26.32 -0.21 -20.94
N GLN A 230 -27.03 0.57 -21.74
CA GLN A 230 -26.75 0.74 -23.19
C GLN A 230 -25.40 1.42 -23.46
N ARG A 231 -24.85 2.18 -22.51
CA ARG A 231 -23.57 2.87 -22.65
C ARG A 231 -22.40 2.16 -21.99
N THR A 232 -22.64 1.00 -21.37
CA THR A 232 -21.63 0.29 -20.56
C THR A 232 -20.39 -0.08 -21.37
N GLN A 233 -20.58 -0.53 -22.63
CA GLN A 233 -19.46 -0.92 -23.49
C GLN A 233 -18.59 0.29 -23.89
N GLU A 234 -19.22 1.42 -24.21
CA GLU A 234 -18.54 2.68 -24.53
C GLU A 234 -17.70 3.18 -23.32
N MET A 235 -18.32 3.21 -22.15
CA MET A 235 -17.66 3.67 -20.92
C MET A 235 -16.50 2.74 -20.51
N LYS A 236 -16.64 1.45 -20.72
CA LYS A 236 -15.56 0.50 -20.47
C LYS A 236 -14.34 0.77 -21.34
N LEU A 237 -14.55 0.96 -22.64
CA LEU A 237 -13.44 1.25 -23.58
C LEU A 237 -12.74 2.56 -23.22
N LEU A 238 -13.51 3.59 -22.88
CA LEU A 238 -12.95 4.88 -22.45
C LEU A 238 -12.11 4.72 -21.17
N TYR A 239 -12.64 4.00 -20.19
CA TYR A 239 -11.93 3.72 -18.94
C TYR A 239 -10.61 3.00 -19.16
N GLU A 240 -10.61 1.91 -19.94
CA GLU A 240 -9.39 1.13 -20.19
C GLU A 240 -8.35 1.95 -20.96
N ASP A 241 -8.75 2.80 -21.89
CA ASP A 241 -7.86 3.67 -22.64
C ASP A 241 -7.24 4.78 -21.75
N GLU A 242 -8.05 5.46 -20.94
CA GLU A 242 -7.57 6.48 -20.00
C GLU A 242 -6.66 5.86 -18.93
N LEU A 243 -7.00 4.68 -18.43
CA LEU A 243 -6.17 3.96 -17.46
C LEU A 243 -4.83 3.53 -18.07
N ALA A 244 -4.83 3.03 -19.30
CA ALA A 244 -3.60 2.65 -19.99
C ALA A 244 -2.67 3.86 -20.19
N ARG A 245 -3.22 5.03 -20.50
CA ARG A 245 -2.43 6.28 -20.61
C ARG A 245 -1.85 6.69 -19.25
N ALA A 246 -2.65 6.66 -18.19
CA ALA A 246 -2.18 7.00 -16.85
C ALA A 246 -1.05 6.06 -16.39
N LEU A 247 -1.17 4.76 -16.65
CA LEU A 247 -0.15 3.77 -16.32
C LEU A 247 1.13 3.93 -17.14
N SER A 248 1.02 4.30 -18.42
CA SER A 248 2.19 4.54 -19.26
C SER A 248 3.00 5.76 -18.82
N GLU A 249 2.34 6.79 -18.29
CA GLU A 249 2.98 7.98 -17.75
C GLU A 249 3.60 7.72 -16.36
N ASP A 250 2.96 6.86 -15.56
CA ASP A 250 3.48 6.49 -14.23
C ASP A 250 4.64 5.49 -14.29
N GLY A 251 4.79 4.80 -15.41
CA GLY A 251 5.90 3.88 -15.65
C GLY A 251 7.23 4.64 -15.66
N SER A 252 8.10 4.40 -14.66
CA SER A 252 9.46 4.91 -14.70
C SER A 252 10.17 4.35 -15.95
N PRO A 253 10.74 5.20 -16.81
CA PRO A 253 11.57 4.75 -17.93
C PRO A 253 12.93 4.25 -17.41
N ALA A 254 12.93 3.31 -16.47
CA ALA A 254 14.14 2.61 -16.09
C ALA A 254 14.58 1.82 -17.32
N SER A 255 15.71 2.20 -17.90
CA SER A 255 16.32 1.44 -18.97
C SER A 255 16.59 0.01 -18.47
N THR A 256 15.77 -0.92 -18.92
CA THR A 256 16.03 -2.34 -18.70
C THR A 256 17.24 -2.67 -19.54
N TYR A 257 18.41 -2.66 -18.94
CA TYR A 257 19.62 -3.22 -19.56
C TYR A 257 19.40 -4.74 -19.65
N ILE A 258 18.82 -5.17 -20.76
CA ILE A 258 18.83 -6.57 -21.13
C ILE A 258 20.21 -6.86 -21.70
N THR A 259 21.13 -7.31 -20.87
CA THR A 259 22.37 -7.92 -21.35
C THR A 259 21.97 -9.25 -21.97
N PRO A 260 22.10 -9.43 -23.30
CA PRO A 260 21.90 -10.73 -23.91
C PRO A 260 22.93 -11.68 -23.33
N LYS A 261 22.47 -12.73 -22.66
CA LYS A 261 23.32 -13.82 -22.18
C LYS A 261 23.79 -14.56 -23.42
N THR A 262 24.93 -14.18 -23.96
CA THR A 262 25.59 -14.93 -25.03
C THR A 262 26.02 -16.26 -24.44
N TYR A 263 25.26 -17.30 -24.74
CA TYR A 263 25.64 -18.66 -24.48
C TYR A 263 26.67 -19.04 -25.56
N TYR A 264 27.95 -19.05 -25.19
CA TYR A 264 28.96 -19.72 -26.01
C TYR A 264 28.93 -21.19 -25.62
N PRO A 265 28.51 -22.10 -26.54
CA PRO A 265 28.75 -23.52 -26.31
C PRO A 265 30.27 -23.72 -26.31
N ASN A 266 30.81 -24.25 -25.23
CA ASN A 266 32.19 -24.70 -25.20
C ASN A 266 32.36 -25.76 -26.28
N VAL A 267 33.18 -25.45 -27.28
CA VAL A 267 33.74 -26.44 -28.25
C VAL A 267 34.92 -27.11 -27.61
#